data_53a879ea7504a5b6d342adf66b183b9e
#
_entry.id   53a879ea7504a5b6d342adf66b183b9e
#
_cell.length_a   1.000
_cell.length_b   1.000
_cell.length_c   1.000
_cell.angle_alpha   90.00
_cell.angle_beta   90.00
_cell.angle_gamma   90.00
#
_symmetry.space_group_name_H-M   'P 1'
#
loop_
_entity.id
_entity.type
_entity.pdbx_description
1 polymer ?
#
loop_
_entity_poly.entity_id
_entity_poly.type
_entity_poly.pdbx_seq_one_letter_code
_entity_poly.pdbx_strand_id
1 'polypeptide(L)'
;MGIVKNQSIKNSFFFYIGITFGAFSTIILYPNAFNVHPEHLGLLQIIVAYSTMISAFSLLGTPKTLIRFFPRVKNKNQLISLSFLIPIIGFLFVLLLYFLFKESFLEFIKPNTVELDELKTFALLKMNFHLVFFLVAFISFFEVLSFLSYSILNTTFPIFLKEVFLKGMNVILLFLHWFNYIDFTSF
;
A
#
# COMPACT_ATOMS: atom_id res chain seq x y z
N MET A 1 -29.93 -12.13 -10.10
CA MET A 1 -28.65 -12.89 -10.27
C MET A 1 -27.67 -12.26 -11.28
N GLY A 2 -28.08 -11.39 -12.21
CA GLY A 2 -27.21 -10.83 -13.25
C GLY A 2 -26.04 -9.93 -12.78
N ILE A 3 -26.26 -9.05 -11.78
CA ILE A 3 -25.26 -8.05 -11.34
C ILE A 3 -24.04 -8.74 -10.71
N VAL A 4 -24.25 -9.67 -9.78
CA VAL A 4 -23.17 -10.39 -9.11
C VAL A 4 -22.33 -11.21 -10.09
N LYS A 5 -22.99 -11.90 -11.03
CA LYS A 5 -22.29 -12.67 -12.07
C LYS A 5 -21.41 -11.77 -12.94
N ASN A 6 -21.93 -10.63 -13.41
CA ASN A 6 -21.17 -9.70 -14.22
C ASN A 6 -19.98 -9.07 -13.48
N GLN A 7 -20.16 -8.73 -12.21
CA GLN A 7 -19.07 -8.23 -11.37
C GLN A 7 -18.00 -9.31 -11.16
N SER A 8 -18.39 -10.56 -10.90
CA SER A 8 -17.46 -11.66 -10.71
C SER A 8 -16.58 -11.88 -11.95
N ILE A 9 -17.17 -11.90 -13.14
CA ILE A 9 -16.42 -12.04 -14.41
C ILE A 9 -15.45 -10.89 -14.61
N LYS A 10 -15.90 -9.63 -14.41
CA LYS A 10 -15.03 -8.45 -14.53
C LYS A 10 -13.89 -8.46 -13.52
N ASN A 11 -14.19 -8.83 -12.27
CA ASN A 11 -13.18 -8.91 -11.22
C ASN A 11 -12.12 -9.96 -11.53
N SER A 12 -12.52 -11.15 -12.01
CA SER A 12 -11.58 -12.19 -12.46
C SER A 12 -10.68 -11.69 -13.60
N PHE A 13 -11.25 -11.00 -14.57
CA PHE A 13 -10.47 -10.42 -15.66
C PHE A 13 -9.44 -9.40 -15.17
N PHE A 14 -9.82 -8.50 -14.24
CA PHE A 14 -8.90 -7.53 -13.65
C PHE A 14 -7.80 -8.20 -12.82
N PHE A 15 -8.10 -9.27 -12.09
CA PHE A 15 -7.08 -10.05 -11.39
C PHE A 15 -6.06 -10.67 -12.35
N TYR A 16 -6.49 -11.24 -13.47
CA TYR A 16 -5.57 -11.79 -14.47
C TYR A 16 -4.66 -10.71 -15.07
N ILE A 17 -5.20 -9.55 -15.43
CA ILE A 17 -4.40 -8.40 -15.87
C ILE A 17 -3.41 -7.98 -14.78
N GLY A 18 -3.87 -7.89 -13.53
CA GLY A 18 -3.03 -7.52 -12.41
C GLY A 18 -1.91 -8.51 -12.13
N ILE A 19 -2.16 -9.81 -12.27
CA ILE A 19 -1.13 -10.85 -12.17
C ILE A 19 -0.11 -10.70 -13.30
N THR A 20 -0.56 -10.46 -14.52
CA THR A 20 0.32 -10.26 -15.68
C THR A 20 1.23 -9.04 -15.48
N PHE A 21 0.69 -7.89 -15.06
CA PHE A 21 1.48 -6.70 -14.76
C PHE A 21 2.45 -6.93 -13.59
N GLY A 22 1.99 -7.61 -12.54
CA GLY A 22 2.84 -7.94 -11.39
C GLY A 22 3.99 -8.85 -11.78
N ALA A 23 3.73 -9.94 -12.51
CA ALA A 23 4.75 -10.87 -12.98
C ALA A 23 5.74 -10.18 -13.91
N PHE A 24 5.26 -9.40 -14.88
CA PHE A 24 6.10 -8.64 -15.79
C PHE A 24 7.00 -7.64 -15.06
N SER A 25 6.47 -6.90 -14.09
CA SER A 25 7.27 -5.99 -13.26
C SER A 25 8.35 -6.74 -12.48
N THR A 26 7.96 -7.83 -11.81
CA THR A 26 8.88 -8.53 -10.89
C THR A 26 9.97 -9.29 -11.61
N ILE A 27 9.65 -9.93 -12.74
CA ILE A 27 10.58 -10.82 -13.45
C ILE A 27 11.47 -10.02 -14.42
N ILE A 28 10.91 -9.00 -15.07
CA ILE A 28 11.61 -8.30 -16.16
C ILE A 28 12.03 -6.89 -15.74
N LEU A 29 11.11 -6.06 -15.24
CA LEU A 29 11.39 -4.64 -15.07
C LEU A 29 12.29 -4.36 -13.85
N TYR A 30 11.98 -4.92 -12.69
CA TYR A 30 12.79 -4.66 -11.48
C TYR A 30 14.25 -5.08 -11.63
N PRO A 31 14.59 -6.29 -12.14
CA PRO A 31 15.99 -6.66 -12.33
C PRO A 31 16.72 -5.75 -13.31
N ASN A 32 16.07 -5.29 -14.38
CA ASN A 32 16.70 -4.43 -15.37
C ASN A 32 16.80 -2.96 -14.92
N ALA A 33 15.77 -2.45 -14.24
CA ALA A 33 15.73 -1.06 -13.79
C ALA A 33 16.68 -0.79 -12.61
N PHE A 34 16.88 -1.78 -11.71
CA PHE A 34 17.69 -1.64 -10.49
C PHE A 34 18.97 -2.48 -10.50
N ASN A 35 19.44 -2.90 -11.68
CA ASN A 35 20.66 -3.71 -11.81
C ASN A 35 21.91 -3.01 -11.23
N VAL A 36 21.99 -1.69 -11.36
CA VAL A 36 23.13 -0.88 -10.88
C VAL A 36 23.01 -0.55 -9.38
N HIS A 37 21.79 -0.40 -8.89
CA HIS A 37 21.48 0.04 -7.52
C HIS A 37 20.42 -0.85 -6.86
N PRO A 38 20.76 -2.10 -6.50
CA PRO A 38 19.82 -3.03 -5.88
C PRO A 38 19.30 -2.54 -4.51
N GLU A 39 20.07 -1.68 -3.81
CA GLU A 39 19.69 -1.04 -2.56
C GLU A 39 18.40 -0.20 -2.68
N HIS A 40 18.13 0.42 -3.82
CA HIS A 40 16.91 1.20 -4.07
C HIS A 40 15.69 0.28 -4.17
N LEU A 41 15.82 -0.89 -4.80
CA LEU A 41 14.75 -1.88 -4.84
C LEU A 41 14.42 -2.39 -3.43
N GLY A 42 15.46 -2.71 -2.64
CA GLY A 42 15.32 -3.10 -1.24
C GLY A 42 14.58 -2.03 -0.43
N LEU A 43 14.95 -0.76 -0.59
CA LEU A 43 14.29 0.38 0.05
C LEU A 43 12.78 0.43 -0.29
N LEU A 44 12.43 0.36 -1.57
CA LEU A 44 11.02 0.39 -2.01
C LEU A 44 10.21 -0.75 -1.39
N GLN A 45 10.74 -1.98 -1.42
CA GLN A 45 10.07 -3.14 -0.84
C GLN A 45 9.85 -3.00 0.66
N ILE A 46 10.86 -2.53 1.39
CA ILE A 46 10.79 -2.33 2.84
C ILE A 46 9.77 -1.23 3.18
N ILE A 47 9.80 -0.08 2.49
CA ILE A 47 8.84 1.01 2.69
C ILE A 47 7.41 0.51 2.49
N VAL A 48 7.13 -0.21 1.40
CA VAL A 48 5.79 -0.75 1.12
C VAL A 48 5.39 -1.80 2.16
N ALA A 49 6.29 -2.70 2.55
CA ALA A 49 6.03 -3.73 3.55
C ALA A 49 5.67 -3.11 4.92
N TYR A 50 6.47 -2.18 5.44
CA TYR A 50 6.16 -1.49 6.69
C TYR A 50 4.89 -0.66 6.59
N SER A 51 4.67 0.04 5.49
CA SER A 51 3.46 0.84 5.31
C SER A 51 2.19 -0.01 5.31
N THR A 52 2.20 -1.17 4.66
CA THR A 52 1.05 -2.09 4.66
C THR A 52 0.81 -2.70 6.05
N MET A 53 1.87 -3.09 6.75
CA MET A 53 1.77 -3.63 8.10
C MET A 53 1.23 -2.57 9.09
N ILE A 54 1.78 -1.38 9.07
CA ILE A 54 1.36 -0.28 9.96
C ILE A 54 -0.06 0.18 9.62
N SER A 55 -0.45 0.23 8.35
CA SER A 55 -1.80 0.62 7.95
C SER A 55 -2.86 -0.35 8.49
N ALA A 56 -2.55 -1.65 8.59
CA ALA A 56 -3.44 -2.63 9.18
C ALA A 56 -3.74 -2.33 10.67
N PHE A 57 -2.74 -1.89 11.42
CA PHE A 57 -2.93 -1.43 12.81
C PHE A 57 -3.71 -0.11 12.86
N SER A 58 -3.41 0.84 12.00
CA SER A 58 -4.11 2.12 11.93
C SER A 58 -5.61 1.96 11.65
N LEU A 59 -5.98 1.00 10.83
CA LEU A 59 -7.38 0.73 10.47
C LEU A 59 -8.24 0.17 11.61
N LEU A 60 -7.65 -0.43 12.65
CA LEU A 60 -8.34 -0.96 13.85
C LEU A 60 -9.58 -1.83 13.52
N GLY A 61 -9.54 -2.57 12.42
CA GLY A 61 -10.64 -3.44 11.99
C GLY A 61 -11.85 -2.72 11.38
N THR A 62 -11.79 -1.40 11.20
CA THR A 62 -12.85 -0.58 10.60
C THR A 62 -13.39 -1.15 9.29
N PRO A 63 -12.56 -1.65 8.34
CA PRO A 63 -13.05 -2.19 7.08
C PRO A 63 -14.06 -3.33 7.25
N LYS A 64 -13.76 -4.30 8.09
CA LYS A 64 -14.66 -5.45 8.35
C LYS A 64 -15.94 -5.04 9.07
N THR A 65 -15.80 -4.12 10.02
CA THR A 65 -16.93 -3.54 10.75
C THR A 65 -17.91 -2.86 9.79
N LEU A 66 -17.39 -2.11 8.83
CA LEU A 66 -18.17 -1.37 7.85
C LEU A 66 -19.05 -2.32 7.01
N ILE A 67 -18.48 -3.36 6.41
CA ILE A 67 -19.26 -4.35 5.63
C ILE A 67 -20.37 -4.99 6.49
N ARG A 68 -20.05 -5.36 7.74
CA ARG A 68 -20.98 -6.07 8.61
C ARG A 68 -22.16 -5.22 9.06
N PHE A 69 -21.92 -3.94 9.38
CA PHE A 69 -22.92 -3.08 9.99
C PHE A 69 -23.61 -2.15 8.99
N PHE A 70 -23.01 -1.84 7.84
CA PHE A 70 -23.59 -0.95 6.84
C PHE A 70 -25.04 -1.28 6.44
N PRO A 71 -25.41 -2.57 6.22
CA PRO A 71 -26.80 -2.90 5.87
C PRO A 71 -27.78 -2.76 7.04
N ARG A 72 -27.29 -2.80 8.30
CA ARG A 72 -28.13 -2.86 9.51
C ARG A 72 -28.35 -1.50 10.16
N VAL A 73 -27.45 -0.54 9.93
CA VAL A 73 -27.50 0.78 10.56
C VAL A 73 -28.46 1.69 9.81
N LYS A 74 -29.40 2.32 10.54
CA LYS A 74 -30.32 3.30 9.98
C LYS A 74 -29.64 4.58 9.54
N ASN A 75 -28.67 5.05 10.33
CA ASN A 75 -27.95 6.30 10.08
C ASN A 75 -26.60 6.05 9.41
N LYS A 76 -26.63 5.84 8.08
CA LYS A 76 -25.46 5.51 7.28
C LYS A 76 -24.37 6.60 7.33
N ASN A 77 -24.78 7.88 7.43
CA ASN A 77 -23.82 8.99 7.48
C ASN A 77 -22.94 8.95 8.73
N GLN A 78 -23.50 8.58 9.88
CA GLN A 78 -22.71 8.42 11.11
C GLN A 78 -21.72 7.27 10.99
N LEU A 79 -22.14 6.14 10.40
CA LEU A 79 -21.25 5.00 10.19
C LEU A 79 -20.10 5.36 9.25
N ILE A 80 -20.37 6.07 8.16
CA ILE A 80 -19.35 6.56 7.22
C ILE A 80 -18.40 7.50 7.94
N SER A 81 -18.89 8.48 8.68
CA SER A 81 -18.05 9.42 9.44
C SER A 81 -17.13 8.70 10.44
N LEU A 82 -17.66 7.74 11.21
CA LEU A 82 -16.88 6.93 12.13
C LEU A 82 -15.82 6.09 11.41
N SER A 83 -16.14 5.59 10.22
CA SER A 83 -15.22 4.78 9.41
C SER A 83 -14.00 5.54 8.92
N PHE A 84 -14.06 6.86 8.81
CA PHE A 84 -12.91 7.72 8.54
C PHE A 84 -12.23 8.19 9.83
N LEU A 85 -13.00 8.49 10.87
CA LEU A 85 -12.48 9.02 12.12
C LEU A 85 -11.60 7.99 12.87
N ILE A 86 -12.04 6.72 12.93
CA ILE A 86 -11.29 5.67 13.64
C ILE A 86 -9.89 5.44 13.02
N PRO A 87 -9.71 5.28 11.70
CA PRO A 87 -8.38 5.18 11.10
C PRO A 87 -7.50 6.41 11.31
N ILE A 88 -8.09 7.61 11.33
CA ILE A 88 -7.33 8.84 11.63
C ILE A 88 -6.79 8.79 13.06
N ILE A 89 -7.62 8.42 14.04
CA ILE A 89 -7.18 8.25 15.43
C ILE A 89 -6.12 7.15 15.53
N GLY A 90 -6.33 6.01 14.86
CA GLY A 90 -5.35 4.92 14.80
C GLY A 90 -4.02 5.36 14.19
N PHE A 91 -4.05 6.14 13.12
CA PHE A 91 -2.86 6.70 12.49
C PHE A 91 -2.11 7.67 13.42
N LEU A 92 -2.83 8.58 14.08
CA LEU A 92 -2.25 9.50 15.06
C LEU A 92 -1.63 8.75 16.23
N PHE A 93 -2.26 7.67 16.71
CA PHE A 93 -1.73 6.82 17.75
C PHE A 93 -0.43 6.13 17.32
N VAL A 94 -0.37 5.61 16.10
CA VAL A 94 0.86 5.01 15.53
C VAL A 94 1.98 6.05 15.40
N LEU A 95 1.67 7.26 14.94
CA LEU A 95 2.62 8.36 14.89
C LEU A 95 3.18 8.71 16.28
N LEU A 96 2.30 8.79 17.27
CA LEU A 96 2.71 9.06 18.65
C LEU A 96 3.64 7.96 19.19
N LEU A 97 3.32 6.69 18.98
CA LEU A 97 4.19 5.58 19.36
C LEU A 97 5.55 5.65 18.66
N TYR A 98 5.55 5.96 17.36
CA TYR A 98 6.82 6.12 16.64
C TYR A 98 7.69 7.23 17.22
N PHE A 99 7.12 8.41 17.52
CA PHE A 99 7.89 9.51 18.12
C PHE A 99 8.44 9.17 19.50
N LEU A 100 7.67 8.42 20.31
CA LEU A 100 8.11 8.00 21.65
C LEU A 100 9.22 6.93 21.62
N PHE A 101 9.16 6.00 20.66
CA PHE A 101 10.03 4.83 20.59
C PHE A 101 10.95 4.80 19.36
N LYS A 102 11.18 5.95 18.73
CA LYS A 102 11.91 6.06 17.45
C LYS A 102 13.27 5.35 17.47
N GLU A 103 14.05 5.55 18.52
CA GLU A 103 15.40 4.98 18.61
C GLU A 103 15.35 3.47 18.78
N SER A 104 14.52 2.97 19.70
CA SER A 104 14.33 1.53 19.91
C SER A 104 13.77 0.83 18.66
N PHE A 105 12.89 1.50 17.94
CA PHE A 105 12.31 0.99 16.69
C PHE A 105 13.36 0.90 15.58
N LEU A 106 14.22 1.90 15.43
CA LEU A 106 15.30 1.90 14.47
C LEU A 106 16.38 0.87 14.80
N GLU A 107 16.69 0.66 16.09
CA GLU A 107 17.58 -0.43 16.53
C GLU A 107 17.01 -1.80 16.24
N PHE A 108 15.70 -2.00 16.45
CA PHE A 108 15.04 -3.28 16.17
C PHE A 108 15.05 -3.66 14.68
N ILE A 109 14.99 -2.66 13.78
CA ILE A 109 15.00 -2.87 12.32
C ILE A 109 16.42 -3.01 11.78
N LYS A 110 17.43 -2.62 12.56
CA LYS A 110 18.82 -2.65 12.10
C LYS A 110 19.22 -4.08 11.72
N PRO A 111 19.71 -4.31 10.48
CA PRO A 111 20.15 -5.63 10.07
C PRO A 111 21.34 -6.09 10.91
N ASN A 112 21.32 -7.36 11.32
CA ASN A 112 22.44 -8.00 12.06
C ASN A 112 23.55 -8.50 11.12
N THR A 113 23.47 -8.21 9.84
CA THR A 113 24.36 -8.70 8.79
C THR A 113 25.44 -7.68 8.47
N VAL A 114 26.57 -8.19 7.93
CA VAL A 114 27.72 -7.40 7.49
C VAL A 114 27.61 -7.07 5.98
N GLU A 115 26.52 -7.47 5.33
CA GLU A 115 26.34 -7.20 3.89
C GLU A 115 26.18 -5.70 3.62
N LEU A 116 27.04 -5.20 2.75
CA LEU A 116 27.16 -3.77 2.44
C LEU A 116 25.86 -3.19 1.88
N ASP A 117 25.12 -3.98 1.08
CA ASP A 117 23.89 -3.54 0.42
C ASP A 117 22.71 -3.44 1.42
N GLU A 118 22.66 -4.32 2.42
CA GLU A 118 21.67 -4.21 3.49
C GLU A 118 21.92 -2.98 4.38
N LEU A 119 23.19 -2.69 4.67
CA LEU A 119 23.56 -1.49 5.44
C LEU A 119 23.22 -0.20 4.68
N LYS A 120 23.44 -0.15 3.36
CA LYS A 120 23.07 0.98 2.52
C LYS A 120 21.55 1.14 2.47
N THR A 121 20.81 0.05 2.26
CA THR A 121 19.34 0.05 2.27
C THR A 121 18.80 0.57 3.60
N PHE A 122 19.38 0.15 4.72
CA PHE A 122 18.98 0.64 6.05
C PHE A 122 19.29 2.13 6.24
N ALA A 123 20.43 2.61 5.77
CA ALA A 123 20.78 4.04 5.81
C ALA A 123 19.79 4.88 4.99
N LEU A 124 19.43 4.43 3.79
CA LEU A 124 18.43 5.07 2.95
C LEU A 124 17.03 5.04 3.61
N LEU A 125 16.66 3.92 4.22
CA LEU A 125 15.41 3.81 4.96
C LEU A 125 15.32 4.82 6.11
N LYS A 126 16.39 4.96 6.89
CA LYS A 126 16.44 5.92 8.00
C LYS A 126 16.24 7.36 7.54
N MET A 127 16.80 7.74 6.40
CA MET A 127 16.64 9.07 5.80
C MET A 127 15.22 9.28 5.29
N ASN A 128 14.61 8.27 4.67
CA ASN A 128 13.33 8.35 3.97
C ASN A 128 12.17 7.74 4.77
N PHE A 129 12.33 7.50 6.08
CA PHE A 129 11.30 6.84 6.88
C PHE A 129 9.97 7.60 6.93
N HIS A 130 9.99 8.90 6.72
CA HIS A 130 8.79 9.73 6.62
C HIS A 130 7.85 9.29 5.49
N LEU A 131 8.38 8.72 4.38
CA LEU A 131 7.58 8.20 3.28
C LEU A 131 6.67 7.04 3.71
N VAL A 132 7.11 6.25 4.71
CA VAL A 132 6.28 5.19 5.29
C VAL A 132 4.97 5.75 5.81
N PHE A 133 5.00 6.87 6.55
CA PHE A 133 3.78 7.48 7.11
C PHE A 133 2.86 8.06 6.04
N PHE A 134 3.42 8.68 4.99
CA PHE A 134 2.61 9.11 3.86
C PHE A 134 1.88 7.93 3.21
N LEU A 135 2.58 6.84 2.96
CA LEU A 135 1.98 5.64 2.39
C LEU A 135 0.95 5.00 3.33
N VAL A 136 1.21 4.95 4.65
CA VAL A 136 0.23 4.48 5.64
C VAL A 136 -1.06 5.27 5.55
N ALA A 137 -0.99 6.61 5.47
CA ALA A 137 -2.17 7.45 5.35
C ALA A 137 -2.94 7.15 4.06
N PHE A 138 -2.24 7.09 2.91
CA PHE A 138 -2.87 6.79 1.62
C PHE A 138 -3.48 5.38 1.58
N ILE A 139 -2.77 4.36 2.05
CA ILE A 139 -3.27 2.98 2.09
C ILE A 139 -4.50 2.90 2.99
N SER A 140 -4.46 3.50 4.18
CA SER A 140 -5.59 3.48 5.12
C SER A 140 -6.82 4.17 4.54
N PHE A 141 -6.64 5.32 3.90
CA PHE A 141 -7.73 6.03 3.24
C PHE A 141 -8.32 5.24 2.08
N PHE A 142 -7.46 4.68 1.23
CA PHE A 142 -7.88 3.83 0.10
C PHE A 142 -8.66 2.59 0.56
N GLU A 143 -8.20 1.92 1.63
CA GLU A 143 -8.88 0.75 2.18
C GLU A 143 -10.27 1.11 2.71
N VAL A 144 -10.44 2.22 3.44
CA VAL A 144 -11.78 2.67 3.90
C VAL A 144 -12.71 2.92 2.72
N LEU A 145 -12.26 3.63 1.67
CA LEU A 145 -13.05 3.88 0.46
C LEU A 145 -13.41 2.58 -0.27
N SER A 146 -12.47 1.64 -0.35
CA SER A 146 -12.69 0.34 -0.97
C SER A 146 -13.76 -0.46 -0.26
N PHE A 147 -13.71 -0.50 1.07
CA PHE A 147 -14.72 -1.21 1.87
C PHE A 147 -16.08 -0.52 1.90
N LEU A 148 -16.13 0.81 1.80
CA LEU A 148 -17.37 1.54 1.54
C LEU A 148 -17.99 1.12 0.20
N SER A 149 -17.17 1.03 -0.85
CA SER A 149 -17.62 0.57 -2.16
C SER A 149 -18.15 -0.87 -2.12
N TYR A 150 -17.47 -1.77 -1.38
CA TYR A 150 -17.94 -3.13 -1.17
C TYR A 150 -19.27 -3.16 -0.40
N SER A 151 -19.47 -2.26 0.57
CA SER A 151 -20.69 -2.19 1.37
C SER A 151 -21.93 -1.78 0.54
N ILE A 152 -21.74 -1.09 -0.58
CA ILE A 152 -22.79 -0.77 -1.56
C ILE A 152 -22.83 -1.74 -2.73
N LEU A 153 -22.23 -2.93 -2.58
CA LEU A 153 -22.17 -3.99 -3.58
C LEU A 153 -21.43 -3.61 -4.88
N ASN A 154 -20.57 -2.63 -4.85
CA ASN A 154 -19.70 -2.29 -5.98
C ASN A 154 -18.28 -2.77 -5.71
N THR A 155 -17.96 -3.99 -6.12
CA THR A 155 -16.63 -4.59 -5.92
C THR A 155 -15.67 -4.32 -7.07
N THR A 156 -16.21 -4.00 -8.25
CA THR A 156 -15.44 -3.90 -9.49
C THR A 156 -14.49 -2.71 -9.49
N PHE A 157 -14.94 -1.55 -9.00
CA PHE A 157 -14.15 -0.33 -9.03
C PHE A 157 -12.88 -0.37 -8.15
N PRO A 158 -12.94 -0.79 -6.86
CA PRO A 158 -11.75 -0.91 -6.03
C PRO A 158 -10.76 -1.97 -6.56
N ILE A 159 -11.28 -3.10 -7.07
CA ILE A 159 -10.42 -4.15 -7.65
C ILE A 159 -9.71 -3.63 -8.89
N PHE A 160 -10.40 -2.91 -9.78
CA PHE A 160 -9.78 -2.29 -10.94
C PHE A 160 -8.64 -1.33 -10.52
N LEU A 161 -8.89 -0.46 -9.55
CA LEU A 161 -7.86 0.48 -9.06
C LEU A 161 -6.65 -0.25 -8.48
N LYS A 162 -6.87 -1.28 -7.65
CA LYS A 162 -5.80 -2.00 -6.97
C LYS A 162 -5.00 -2.90 -7.91
N GLU A 163 -5.70 -3.66 -8.76
CA GLU A 163 -5.06 -4.69 -9.59
C GLU A 163 -4.57 -4.17 -10.94
N VAL A 164 -5.30 -3.26 -11.57
CA VAL A 164 -4.96 -2.80 -12.91
C VAL A 164 -4.27 -1.44 -12.85
N PHE A 165 -4.91 -0.46 -12.23
CA PHE A 165 -4.41 0.91 -12.26
C PHE A 165 -3.08 1.07 -11.51
N LEU A 166 -2.99 0.65 -10.24
CA LEU A 166 -1.75 0.79 -9.45
C LEU A 166 -0.60 -0.03 -10.06
N LYS A 167 -0.86 -1.29 -10.46
CA LYS A 167 0.18 -2.11 -11.07
C LYS A 167 0.57 -1.62 -12.46
N GLY A 168 -0.38 -1.11 -13.23
CA GLY A 168 -0.10 -0.49 -14.52
C GLY A 168 0.73 0.79 -14.40
N MET A 169 0.40 1.66 -13.44
CA MET A 169 1.22 2.84 -13.14
C MET A 169 2.63 2.46 -12.69
N ASN A 170 2.78 1.42 -11.86
CA ASN A 170 4.10 0.91 -11.48
C ASN A 170 4.92 0.45 -12.69
N VAL A 171 4.30 -0.28 -13.64
CA VAL A 171 4.96 -0.66 -14.90
C VAL A 171 5.41 0.57 -15.68
N ILE A 172 4.56 1.58 -15.82
CA ILE A 172 4.89 2.82 -16.55
C ILE A 172 6.06 3.55 -15.88
N LEU A 173 6.03 3.70 -14.54
CA LEU A 173 7.10 4.36 -13.80
C LEU A 173 8.43 3.63 -13.93
N LEU A 174 8.42 2.29 -13.87
CA LEU A 174 9.62 1.47 -14.05
C LEU A 174 10.18 1.60 -15.48
N PHE A 175 9.33 1.67 -16.50
CA PHE A 175 9.78 1.94 -17.86
C PHE A 175 10.43 3.32 -17.99
N LEU A 176 9.83 4.36 -17.41
CA LEU A 176 10.38 5.70 -17.44
C LEU A 176 11.73 5.77 -16.72
N HIS A 177 11.89 5.05 -15.61
CA HIS A 177 13.17 4.93 -14.91
C HIS A 177 14.19 4.16 -15.74
N TRP A 178 13.83 3.04 -16.34
CA TRP A 178 14.72 2.23 -17.17
C TRP A 178 15.24 3.00 -18.39
N PHE A 179 14.41 3.85 -18.99
CA PHE A 179 14.83 4.71 -20.10
C PHE A 179 15.55 6.00 -19.66
N ASN A 180 15.87 6.15 -18.38
CA ASN A 180 16.52 7.34 -17.79
C ASN A 180 15.75 8.66 -17.98
N TYR A 181 14.42 8.59 -18.14
CA TYR A 181 13.59 9.79 -18.13
C TYR A 181 13.36 10.34 -16.71
N ILE A 182 13.45 9.47 -15.69
CA ILE A 182 13.29 9.82 -14.29
C ILE A 182 14.48 9.23 -13.53
N ASP A 183 15.24 10.08 -12.83
CA ASP A 183 16.32 9.65 -11.97
C ASP A 183 15.81 9.48 -10.53
N PHE A 184 16.21 8.39 -9.86
CA PHE A 184 15.81 8.08 -8.50
C PHE A 184 16.36 9.11 -7.48
N THR A 185 17.39 9.86 -7.84
CA THR A 185 18.00 10.91 -7.01
C THR A 185 17.20 12.21 -7.02
N SER A 186 16.16 12.34 -7.87
CA SER A 186 15.33 13.53 -7.99
C SER A 186 14.09 13.50 -7.07
N PHE A 187 13.95 12.48 -6.25
CA PHE A 187 12.91 12.33 -5.24
C PHE A 187 13.53 12.49 -3.84
#